data_a4460d5196230edcde4fa0c9251707a6
#
_entry.id   a4460d5196230edcde4fa0c9251707a6
#
_cell.length_a   1.000
_cell.length_b   1.000
_cell.length_c   1.000
_cell.angle_alpha   90.00
_cell.angle_beta   90.00
_cell.angle_gamma   90.00
#
_symmetry.space_group_name_H-M   'P 1'
#
loop_
_entity.id
_entity.type
_entity.pdbx_description
1 polymer ?
#
loop_
_entity_poly.entity_id
_entity_poly.type
_entity_poly.pdbx_seq_one_letter_code
_entity_poly.pdbx_strand_id
1 'polypeptide(L)'
;MPNIDFLTDGEIRFLQVLAHKLKTQDTSCTRKPVYFNIQESETIFGMDRGYAEDCLLIGDEYDDIYTLEEAIEHLKKYHGFADSELDELYDLEDIQEFLDKHGINNTLTGYRKELRYSGVFLTRDAANEHIEINGHNLKEPFVYCQHAFRNPEFEKLLEIIEKFDR
;
A
#
# COMPACT_ATOMS: atom_id res chain seq x y z
N MET A 1 -31.79 3.18 30.82
CA MET A 1 -30.45 2.71 30.38
C MET A 1 -30.61 1.27 30.01
N PRO A 2 -30.00 0.79 28.91
CA PRO A 2 -29.96 -0.64 28.66
C PRO A 2 -29.27 -1.31 29.84
N ASN A 3 -29.81 -2.44 30.29
CA ASN A 3 -29.16 -3.24 31.31
C ASN A 3 -27.87 -3.80 30.74
N ILE A 4 -26.72 -3.37 31.27
CA ILE A 4 -25.35 -3.78 30.82
C ILE A 4 -24.72 -4.76 31.82
N ASP A 5 -25.55 -5.35 32.72
CA ASP A 5 -25.08 -6.27 33.78
C ASP A 5 -24.38 -7.53 33.24
N PHE A 6 -24.44 -7.76 31.94
CA PHE A 6 -23.73 -8.86 31.24
C PHE A 6 -22.28 -8.53 30.83
N LEU A 7 -21.87 -7.24 30.90
CA LEU A 7 -20.51 -6.83 30.59
C LEU A 7 -19.67 -6.76 31.88
N THR A 8 -18.41 -7.17 31.72
CA THR A 8 -17.41 -6.99 32.78
C THR A 8 -16.96 -5.53 32.88
N ASP A 9 -16.41 -5.12 34.02
CA ASP A 9 -15.86 -3.77 34.20
C ASP A 9 -14.76 -3.46 33.16
N GLY A 10 -13.98 -4.47 32.75
CA GLY A 10 -12.97 -4.35 31.73
C GLY A 10 -13.54 -4.04 30.33
N GLU A 11 -14.62 -4.71 29.94
CA GLU A 11 -15.32 -4.47 28.68
C GLU A 11 -16.01 -3.10 28.68
N ILE A 12 -16.60 -2.69 29.78
CA ILE A 12 -17.18 -1.35 29.93
C ILE A 12 -16.10 -0.29 29.74
N ARG A 13 -14.95 -0.44 30.39
CA ARG A 13 -13.82 0.49 30.25
C ARG A 13 -13.28 0.54 28.83
N PHE A 14 -13.15 -0.62 28.17
CA PHE A 14 -12.75 -0.69 26.76
C PHE A 14 -13.71 0.09 25.87
N LEU A 15 -15.03 -0.11 26.03
CA LEU A 15 -16.04 0.59 25.24
C LEU A 15 -16.03 2.10 25.48
N GLN A 16 -15.78 2.55 26.71
CA GLN A 16 -15.65 3.97 27.04
C GLN A 16 -14.44 4.60 26.33
N VAL A 17 -13.28 3.96 26.37
CA VAL A 17 -12.06 4.42 25.70
C VAL A 17 -12.28 4.45 24.18
N LEU A 18 -12.88 3.40 23.61
CA LEU A 18 -13.18 3.33 22.18
C LEU A 18 -14.15 4.43 21.76
N ALA A 19 -15.23 4.64 22.51
CA ALA A 19 -16.21 5.69 22.24
C ALA A 19 -15.59 7.08 22.25
N HIS A 20 -14.71 7.36 23.20
CA HIS A 20 -13.97 8.61 23.27
C HIS A 20 -13.07 8.80 22.04
N LYS A 21 -12.29 7.76 21.66
CA LYS A 21 -11.45 7.79 20.46
C LYS A 21 -12.26 8.04 19.19
N LEU A 22 -13.40 7.36 19.00
CA LEU A 22 -14.27 7.55 17.82
C LEU A 22 -14.78 8.98 17.67
N LYS A 23 -15.04 9.66 18.80
CA LYS A 23 -15.50 11.07 18.77
C LYS A 23 -14.37 12.08 18.54
N THR A 24 -13.19 11.80 19.04
CA THR A 24 -12.09 12.78 19.11
C THR A 24 -11.02 12.59 18.04
N GLN A 25 -10.96 11.42 17.39
CA GLN A 25 -9.95 11.13 16.37
C GLN A 25 -10.09 12.04 15.14
N ASP A 26 -8.95 12.45 14.59
CA ASP A 26 -8.90 13.07 13.28
C ASP A 26 -9.17 12.03 12.18
N THR A 27 -10.25 12.22 11.46
CA THR A 27 -10.62 11.30 10.38
C THR A 27 -10.10 11.74 9.01
N SER A 28 -9.65 13.00 8.87
CA SER A 28 -9.32 13.62 7.56
C SER A 28 -10.43 13.45 6.51
N CYS A 29 -11.62 13.07 6.94
CA CYS A 29 -12.78 12.74 6.11
C CYS A 29 -13.96 13.63 6.46
N THR A 30 -14.64 14.12 5.43
CA THR A 30 -15.82 15.01 5.60
C THR A 30 -17.12 14.26 5.82
N ARG A 31 -17.15 12.94 5.58
CA ARG A 31 -18.34 12.10 5.69
C ARG A 31 -18.14 11.00 6.73
N LYS A 32 -19.22 10.69 7.46
CA LYS A 32 -19.30 9.57 8.41
C LYS A 32 -20.29 8.54 7.89
N PRO A 33 -20.24 7.28 8.35
CA PRO A 33 -19.24 6.70 9.24
C PRO A 33 -17.94 6.40 8.50
N VAL A 34 -16.85 6.38 9.23
CA VAL A 34 -15.51 6.05 8.70
C VAL A 34 -14.91 4.86 9.41
N TYR A 35 -14.00 4.19 8.73
CA TYR A 35 -13.10 3.19 9.27
C TYR A 35 -11.70 3.41 8.65
N PHE A 36 -10.72 2.73 9.20
CA PHE A 36 -9.35 2.83 8.73
C PHE A 36 -8.89 1.46 8.22
N ASN A 37 -8.12 1.48 7.17
CA ASN A 37 -7.35 0.33 6.73
C ASN A 37 -5.89 0.73 6.52
N ILE A 38 -5.06 -0.27 6.41
CA ILE A 38 -3.68 -0.09 6.02
C ILE A 38 -3.61 -0.33 4.52
N GLN A 39 -3.02 0.61 3.82
CA GLN A 39 -2.64 0.45 2.43
C GLN A 39 -1.15 0.17 2.35
N GLU A 40 -0.78 -0.76 1.51
CA GLU A 40 0.59 -1.11 1.19
C GLU A 40 0.79 -1.17 -0.31
N SER A 41 1.99 -0.87 -0.76
CA SER A 41 2.34 -0.93 -2.18
C SER A 41 2.80 -2.33 -2.54
N GLU A 42 2.11 -2.97 -3.48
CA GLU A 42 2.54 -4.22 -4.10
C GLU A 42 3.01 -3.96 -5.51
N THR A 43 4.19 -4.47 -5.85
CA THR A 43 4.70 -4.43 -7.22
C THR A 43 4.26 -5.68 -7.96
N ILE A 44 3.52 -5.49 -9.06
CA ILE A 44 3.04 -6.56 -9.93
C ILE A 44 3.87 -6.54 -11.21
N PHE A 45 4.53 -7.65 -11.47
CA PHE A 45 5.37 -7.87 -12.66
C PHE A 45 4.63 -8.61 -13.77
N GLY A 46 5.24 -8.67 -14.95
CA GLY A 46 4.69 -9.40 -16.09
C GLY A 46 3.56 -8.67 -16.80
N MET A 47 3.53 -7.35 -16.70
CA MET A 47 2.51 -6.53 -17.35
C MET A 47 2.84 -6.29 -18.81
N ASP A 48 1.79 -6.36 -19.66
CA ASP A 48 1.88 -5.84 -21.02
C ASP A 48 2.16 -4.34 -21.02
N ARG A 49 2.91 -3.84 -22.01
CA ARG A 49 3.35 -2.45 -22.14
C ARG A 49 2.25 -1.40 -21.94
N GLY A 50 1.05 -1.65 -22.45
CA GLY A 50 -0.07 -0.74 -22.31
C GLY A 50 -0.59 -0.56 -20.87
N TYR A 51 -0.09 -1.37 -19.92
CA TYR A 51 -0.51 -1.38 -18.53
C TYR A 51 0.66 -1.23 -17.55
N ALA A 52 1.91 -1.25 -18.05
CA ALA A 52 3.10 -1.11 -17.22
C ALA A 52 3.36 0.35 -16.85
N GLU A 53 3.87 0.61 -15.66
CA GLU A 53 4.63 1.81 -15.35
C GLU A 53 6.03 1.67 -15.95
N ASP A 54 6.71 2.77 -16.29
CA ASP A 54 8.01 2.79 -16.98
C ASP A 54 9.14 2.19 -16.13
N CYS A 55 9.18 0.87 -16.04
CA CYS A 55 10.18 0.19 -15.23
C CYS A 55 10.70 -1.08 -15.89
N LEU A 56 11.98 -1.35 -15.66
CA LEU A 56 12.70 -2.51 -16.13
C LEU A 56 13.04 -3.42 -14.97
N LEU A 57 12.95 -4.71 -15.22
CA LEU A 57 13.62 -5.70 -14.40
C LEU A 57 14.87 -6.15 -15.18
N ILE A 58 16.05 -5.90 -14.63
CA ILE A 58 17.31 -6.35 -15.20
C ILE A 58 17.98 -7.27 -14.19
N GLY A 59 18.15 -8.53 -14.53
CA GLY A 59 18.76 -9.55 -13.69
C GLY A 59 17.91 -10.81 -13.56
N ASP A 60 18.49 -11.82 -12.93
CA ASP A 60 17.84 -13.13 -12.72
C ASP A 60 16.86 -13.14 -11.55
N GLU A 61 16.86 -12.10 -10.69
CA GLU A 61 16.03 -11.97 -9.52
C GLU A 61 15.04 -10.82 -9.68
N TYR A 62 13.78 -11.06 -9.31
CA TYR A 62 12.67 -10.09 -9.41
C TYR A 62 12.79 -8.87 -8.49
N ASP A 63 13.84 -8.81 -7.67
CA ASP A 63 14.09 -7.70 -6.75
C ASP A 63 14.89 -6.54 -7.39
N ASP A 64 15.51 -6.78 -8.55
CA ASP A 64 16.29 -5.78 -9.28
C ASP A 64 15.41 -5.02 -10.26
N ILE A 65 14.71 -4.01 -9.76
CA ILE A 65 13.80 -3.16 -10.55
C ILE A 65 14.46 -1.82 -10.80
N TYR A 66 14.50 -1.43 -12.08
CA TYR A 66 15.13 -0.19 -12.50
C TYR A 66 14.15 0.66 -13.34
N THR A 67 14.18 1.97 -13.13
CA THR A 67 13.67 2.93 -14.12
C THR A 67 14.53 2.86 -15.38
N LEU A 68 14.07 3.48 -16.46
CA LEU A 68 14.85 3.54 -17.71
C LEU A 68 16.26 4.11 -17.47
N GLU A 69 16.36 5.19 -16.69
CA GLU A 69 17.64 5.83 -16.35
C GLU A 69 18.55 4.90 -15.54
N GLU A 70 18.01 4.27 -14.50
CA GLU A 70 18.76 3.32 -13.66
C GLU A 70 19.20 2.08 -14.45
N ALA A 71 18.37 1.61 -15.39
CA ALA A 71 18.72 0.51 -16.28
C ALA A 71 19.89 0.87 -17.22
N ILE A 72 19.88 2.07 -17.78
CA ILE A 72 20.99 2.57 -18.59
C ILE A 72 22.27 2.67 -17.75
N GLU A 73 22.19 3.19 -16.52
CA GLU A 73 23.34 3.22 -15.61
C GLU A 73 23.85 1.82 -15.26
N HIS A 74 22.94 0.87 -15.03
CA HIS A 74 23.27 -0.53 -14.78
C HIS A 74 24.03 -1.14 -15.96
N LEU A 75 23.55 -0.95 -17.19
CA LEU A 75 24.22 -1.43 -18.40
C LEU A 75 25.62 -0.85 -18.56
N LYS A 76 25.81 0.45 -18.28
CA LYS A 76 27.15 1.08 -18.25
C LYS A 76 28.07 0.44 -17.22
N LYS A 77 27.60 0.33 -16.01
CA LYS A 77 28.40 -0.08 -14.85
C LYS A 77 28.78 -1.56 -14.88
N TYR A 78 27.86 -2.44 -15.22
CA TYR A 78 28.05 -3.89 -15.10
C TYR A 78 28.34 -4.59 -16.43
N HIS A 79 27.92 -4.02 -17.55
CA HIS A 79 28.17 -4.56 -18.88
C HIS A 79 29.19 -3.74 -19.70
N GLY A 80 29.58 -2.56 -19.23
CA GLY A 80 30.67 -1.78 -19.80
C GLY A 80 30.34 -1.07 -21.10
N PHE A 81 29.07 -0.83 -21.43
CA PHE A 81 28.65 -0.12 -22.61
C PHE A 81 29.00 1.37 -22.56
N ALA A 82 29.40 1.95 -23.68
CA ALA A 82 29.66 3.38 -23.77
C ALA A 82 28.36 4.19 -23.89
N ASP A 83 28.41 5.46 -23.48
CA ASP A 83 27.25 6.37 -23.58
C ASP A 83 26.69 6.42 -25.00
N SER A 84 27.57 6.47 -26.00
CA SER A 84 27.17 6.52 -27.41
C SER A 84 26.42 5.27 -27.92
N GLU A 85 26.49 4.16 -27.21
CA GLU A 85 25.74 2.93 -27.54
C GLU A 85 24.37 2.92 -26.92
N LEU A 86 24.18 3.67 -25.83
CA LEU A 86 22.97 3.73 -25.02
C LEU A 86 22.15 5.02 -25.25
N ASP A 87 22.73 6.02 -25.93
CA ASP A 87 22.09 7.31 -26.20
C ASP A 87 20.81 7.21 -27.08
N GLU A 88 20.64 6.09 -27.78
CA GLU A 88 19.48 5.82 -28.65
C GLU A 88 18.40 4.98 -27.95
N LEU A 89 18.55 4.68 -26.66
CA LEU A 89 17.58 3.90 -25.88
C LEU A 89 16.60 4.86 -25.18
N TYR A 90 15.42 5.01 -25.75
CA TYR A 90 14.40 5.95 -25.27
C TYR A 90 13.23 5.28 -24.56
N ASP A 91 13.03 3.98 -24.77
CA ASP A 91 11.93 3.22 -24.19
C ASP A 91 12.28 1.75 -23.91
N LEU A 92 11.28 1.00 -23.43
CA LEU A 92 11.43 -0.42 -23.08
C LEU A 92 11.67 -1.31 -24.31
N GLU A 93 11.22 -0.90 -25.51
CA GLU A 93 11.43 -1.64 -26.76
C GLU A 93 12.88 -1.56 -27.17
N ASP A 94 13.42 -0.36 -27.16
CA ASP A 94 14.82 -0.12 -27.50
C ASP A 94 15.75 -0.94 -26.61
N ILE A 95 15.45 -0.97 -25.30
CA ILE A 95 16.25 -1.76 -24.34
C ILE A 95 16.10 -3.26 -24.60
N GLN A 96 14.90 -3.77 -24.86
CA GLN A 96 14.72 -5.18 -25.17
C GLN A 96 15.51 -5.59 -26.41
N GLU A 97 15.39 -4.81 -27.49
CA GLU A 97 16.14 -5.07 -28.73
C GLU A 97 17.66 -4.99 -28.51
N PHE A 98 18.09 -4.05 -27.66
CA PHE A 98 19.49 -3.91 -27.27
C PHE A 98 20.00 -5.13 -26.49
N LEU A 99 19.26 -5.59 -25.51
CA LEU A 99 19.60 -6.78 -24.71
C LEU A 99 19.68 -8.03 -25.59
N ASP A 100 18.68 -8.24 -26.46
CA ASP A 100 18.60 -9.37 -27.37
C ASP A 100 19.79 -9.37 -28.37
N LYS A 101 20.09 -8.20 -28.94
CA LYS A 101 21.21 -8.02 -29.89
C LYS A 101 22.56 -8.35 -29.26
N HIS A 102 22.75 -8.06 -27.99
CA HIS A 102 24.01 -8.28 -27.28
C HIS A 102 24.06 -9.61 -26.53
N GLY A 103 22.99 -10.43 -26.60
CA GLY A 103 22.91 -11.73 -25.93
C GLY A 103 22.97 -11.61 -24.41
N ILE A 104 22.47 -10.50 -23.87
CA ILE A 104 22.41 -10.27 -22.43
C ILE A 104 21.18 -11.00 -21.89
N ASN A 105 21.42 -11.98 -21.04
CA ASN A 105 20.38 -12.85 -20.50
C ASN A 105 19.65 -12.20 -19.30
N ASN A 106 19.09 -11.03 -19.53
CA ASN A 106 18.29 -10.31 -18.53
C ASN A 106 16.82 -10.30 -18.96
N THR A 107 15.93 -10.32 -17.98
CA THR A 107 14.49 -10.29 -18.23
C THR A 107 13.98 -8.86 -18.17
N LEU A 108 13.47 -8.37 -19.29
CA LEU A 108 12.72 -7.14 -19.36
C LEU A 108 11.25 -7.45 -19.08
N THR A 109 10.70 -6.79 -18.07
CA THR A 109 9.27 -6.91 -17.78
C THR A 109 8.70 -5.57 -17.35
N GLY A 110 7.48 -5.30 -17.77
CA GLY A 110 6.72 -4.19 -17.24
C GLY A 110 6.24 -4.49 -15.83
N TYR A 111 6.17 -3.49 -14.98
CA TYR A 111 5.53 -3.60 -13.69
C TYR A 111 4.58 -2.42 -13.43
N ARG A 112 3.70 -2.59 -12.47
CA ARG A 112 2.95 -1.49 -11.88
C ARG A 112 2.88 -1.66 -10.37
N LYS A 113 2.73 -0.54 -9.66
CA LYS A 113 2.43 -0.55 -8.23
C LYS A 113 0.92 -0.59 -8.02
N GLU A 114 0.44 -1.57 -7.30
CA GLU A 114 -0.94 -1.64 -6.87
C GLU A 114 -1.04 -1.44 -5.37
N LEU A 115 -2.12 -0.74 -4.94
CA LEU A 115 -2.39 -0.58 -3.52
C LEU A 115 -3.19 -1.79 -3.03
N ARG A 116 -2.63 -2.53 -2.09
CA ARG A 116 -3.35 -3.53 -1.32
C ARG A 116 -3.91 -2.93 -0.05
N TYR A 117 -5.05 -3.45 0.36
CA TYR A 117 -5.73 -3.06 1.59
C TYR A 117 -5.65 -4.20 2.58
N SER A 118 -5.16 -3.94 3.78
CA SER A 118 -5.10 -4.91 4.86
C SER A 118 -5.73 -4.37 6.14
N GLY A 119 -6.43 -5.27 6.84
CA GLY A 119 -7.09 -4.96 8.10
C GLY A 119 -8.26 -3.98 7.99
N VAL A 120 -9.11 -3.99 9.01
CA VAL A 120 -10.18 -3.01 9.22
C VAL A 120 -10.10 -2.55 10.68
N PHE A 121 -9.93 -1.26 10.89
CA PHE A 121 -9.75 -0.66 12.21
C PHE A 121 -10.82 0.41 12.44
N LEU A 122 -11.36 0.48 13.63
CA LEU A 122 -12.33 1.51 14.01
C LEU A 122 -11.65 2.84 14.32
N THR A 123 -10.38 2.81 14.71
CA THR A 123 -9.62 4.01 15.05
C THR A 123 -8.30 4.08 14.28
N ARG A 124 -7.86 5.31 14.00
CA ARG A 124 -6.56 5.58 13.37
C ARG A 124 -5.40 5.07 14.24
N ASP A 125 -5.51 5.25 15.56
CA ASP A 125 -4.49 4.79 16.50
C ASP A 125 -4.28 3.28 16.41
N ALA A 126 -5.36 2.49 16.35
CA ALA A 126 -5.25 1.03 16.25
C ALA A 126 -4.60 0.59 14.92
N ALA A 127 -4.86 1.32 13.83
CA ALA A 127 -4.20 1.07 12.55
C ALA A 127 -2.71 1.42 12.60
N ASN A 128 -2.34 2.56 13.21
CA ASN A 128 -0.94 2.95 13.40
C ASN A 128 -0.19 1.95 14.31
N GLU A 129 -0.79 1.54 15.42
CA GLU A 129 -0.21 0.53 16.33
C GLU A 129 0.04 -0.79 15.60
N HIS A 130 -0.87 -1.19 14.70
CA HIS A 130 -0.67 -2.37 13.87
C HIS A 130 0.53 -2.22 12.93
N ILE A 131 0.72 -1.05 12.31
CA ILE A 131 1.91 -0.78 11.48
C ILE A 131 3.19 -0.83 12.32
N GLU A 132 3.19 -0.23 13.51
CA GLU A 132 4.35 -0.24 14.41
C GLU A 132 4.79 -1.68 14.77
N ILE A 133 3.83 -2.55 15.03
CA ILE A 133 4.10 -3.95 15.41
C ILE A 133 4.48 -4.81 14.20
N ASN A 134 3.80 -4.63 13.07
CA ASN A 134 3.88 -5.53 11.91
C ASN A 134 4.55 -4.90 10.68
N GLY A 135 5.05 -3.69 10.76
CA GLY A 135 5.59 -2.93 9.63
C GLY A 135 6.73 -3.63 8.89
N HIS A 136 7.47 -4.51 9.56
CA HIS A 136 8.52 -5.32 8.95
C HIS A 136 7.99 -6.32 7.89
N ASN A 137 6.69 -6.61 7.89
CA ASN A 137 6.02 -7.48 6.91
C ASN A 137 5.25 -6.69 5.85
N LEU A 138 5.23 -5.36 5.93
CA LEU A 138 4.42 -4.49 5.08
C LEU A 138 5.35 -3.64 4.18
N LYS A 139 4.92 -3.39 2.95
CA LYS A 139 5.68 -2.57 2.00
C LYS A 139 5.12 -1.15 1.99
N GLU A 140 5.91 -0.17 2.47
CA GLU A 140 5.54 1.25 2.53
C GLU A 140 4.13 1.48 3.08
N PRO A 141 3.78 0.93 4.28
CA PRO A 141 2.42 0.96 4.78
C PRO A 141 2.01 2.36 5.22
N PHE A 142 0.76 2.72 4.95
CA PHE A 142 0.15 3.93 5.48
C PHE A 142 -1.32 3.72 5.86
N VAL A 143 -1.79 4.50 6.84
CA VAL A 143 -3.18 4.42 7.28
C VAL A 143 -4.06 5.27 6.37
N TYR A 144 -5.06 4.63 5.79
CA TYR A 144 -6.03 5.26 4.92
C TYR A 144 -7.43 5.25 5.56
N CYS A 145 -8.09 6.42 5.54
CA CYS A 145 -9.45 6.57 6.04
C CYS A 145 -10.46 6.30 4.93
N GLN A 146 -11.34 5.35 5.16
CA GLN A 146 -12.42 5.00 4.23
C GLN A 146 -13.79 5.29 4.80
N HIS A 147 -14.76 5.47 3.90
CA HIS A 147 -16.16 5.63 4.24
C HIS A 147 -16.90 4.27 4.19
N ALA A 148 -17.61 3.94 5.26
CA ALA A 148 -18.58 2.85 5.24
C ALA A 148 -19.91 3.32 4.64
N PHE A 149 -19.86 3.91 3.45
CA PHE A 149 -21.01 4.53 2.81
C PHE A 149 -22.12 3.50 2.55
N ARG A 150 -23.37 3.87 2.92
CA ARG A 150 -24.55 3.02 2.79
C ARG A 150 -24.50 1.70 3.55
N ASN A 151 -23.79 1.67 4.68
CA ASN A 151 -23.77 0.53 5.57
C ASN A 151 -24.52 0.86 6.88
N PRO A 152 -25.85 0.69 6.94
CA PRO A 152 -26.65 1.07 8.10
C PRO A 152 -26.34 0.22 9.35
N GLU A 153 -25.84 -0.99 9.18
CA GLU A 153 -25.42 -1.83 10.30
C GLU A 153 -24.18 -1.27 10.97
N PHE A 154 -23.20 -0.83 10.18
CA PHE A 154 -21.99 -0.22 10.67
C PHE A 154 -22.26 1.14 11.35
N GLU A 155 -23.11 1.98 10.74
CA GLU A 155 -23.60 3.22 11.34
C GLU A 155 -24.23 2.96 12.70
N LYS A 156 -25.12 1.98 12.76
CA LYS A 156 -25.80 1.62 14.00
C LYS A 156 -24.88 1.09 15.07
N LEU A 157 -23.88 0.29 14.69
CA LEU A 157 -22.84 -0.20 15.61
C LEU A 157 -22.07 0.97 16.24
N LEU A 158 -21.58 1.91 15.42
CA LEU A 158 -20.85 3.07 15.94
C LEU A 158 -21.71 3.95 16.85
N GLU A 159 -22.96 4.22 16.49
CA GLU A 159 -23.92 4.94 17.35
C GLU A 159 -24.10 4.28 18.73
N ILE A 160 -24.08 2.95 18.78
CA ILE A 160 -24.20 2.21 20.03
C ILE A 160 -22.93 2.37 20.86
N ILE A 161 -21.76 2.23 20.22
CA ILE A 161 -20.46 2.38 20.88
C ILE A 161 -20.30 3.81 21.43
N GLU A 162 -20.63 4.84 20.64
CA GLU A 162 -20.50 6.25 21.05
C GLU A 162 -21.32 6.62 22.30
N LYS A 163 -22.35 5.84 22.66
CA LYS A 163 -23.14 6.04 23.90
C LYS A 163 -22.38 5.70 25.18
N PHE A 164 -21.25 5.01 25.06
CA PHE A 164 -20.40 4.69 26.22
C PHE A 164 -19.46 5.85 26.58
N ASP A 165 -19.31 6.87 25.75
CA ASP A 165 -18.53 8.07 26.05
C ASP A 165 -19.31 8.96 27.02
N ARG A 166 -19.01 8.83 28.33
CA ARG A 166 -19.64 9.55 29.45
C ARG A 166 -18.60 10.26 30.29
#